data_f0eccf1f0f4249c78ff44bebf6b6c054
#
_entry.id   f0eccf1f0f4249c78ff44bebf6b6c054
#
_cell.length_a   1.000
_cell.length_b   1.000
_cell.length_c   1.000
_cell.angle_alpha   90.00
_cell.angle_beta   90.00
_cell.angle_gamma   90.00
#
_symmetry.space_group_name_H-M   'P 1'
#
loop_
_entity.id
_entity.type
_entity.pdbx_description
1 polymer ?
#
loop_
_entity_poly.entity_id
_entity_poly.type
_entity_poly.pdbx_seq_one_letter_code
_entity_poly.pdbx_strand_id
1 'polypeptide(L)'
;MKAALLVLGALSWLAPALTGAPLDPTPTEGAAPGEVRTKPPALLGETTAKAILANRAKFRENLARVRLTDDLTARWRAVRQPFTLVVVFGSWCGDSHRQLPDLLALASVPNPFIEIHYLGVARNKAVLAWPRGCPPQKVDRIPTFYLFATQPGGRLKLTGTVVETPPRAGQTMAMALVELLEASGRAL
;
A
#
# COMPACT_ATOMS: atom_id res chain seq x y z
N MET A 1 63.30 6.21 -3.59
CA MET A 1 64.48 5.40 -3.90
C MET A 1 64.07 4.00 -4.28
N LYS A 2 64.55 3.51 -5.49
CA LYS A 2 64.41 2.17 -6.08
C LYS A 2 62.98 1.81 -6.58
N ALA A 3 62.56 1.88 -7.80
CA ALA A 3 63.07 1.50 -9.17
C ALA A 3 63.45 0.02 -9.31
N ALA A 4 62.66 -0.72 -10.10
CA ALA A 4 63.01 -1.81 -11.00
C ALA A 4 61.70 -2.34 -11.63
N LEU A 5 61.39 -2.16 -12.87
CA LEU A 5 61.94 -2.54 -14.17
C LEU A 5 61.59 -3.97 -14.62
N LEU A 6 60.70 -4.04 -15.64
CA LEU A 6 60.64 -4.89 -16.85
C LEU A 6 60.70 -6.44 -16.70
N VAL A 7 59.75 -7.14 -17.40
CA VAL A 7 60.11 -7.97 -18.58
C VAL A 7 58.85 -8.19 -19.46
N LEU A 8 58.97 -7.85 -20.75
CA LEU A 8 58.11 -8.25 -21.87
C LEU A 8 58.30 -9.75 -22.18
N GLY A 9 57.19 -10.42 -22.51
CA GLY A 9 57.20 -11.73 -23.12
C GLY A 9 56.07 -11.86 -24.13
N ALA A 10 56.35 -11.51 -25.39
CA ALA A 10 55.49 -11.80 -26.53
C ALA A 10 55.68 -13.26 -26.95
N LEU A 11 54.61 -14.03 -26.98
CA LEU A 11 54.59 -15.31 -27.72
C LEU A 11 53.39 -15.29 -28.69
N SER A 12 53.78 -15.10 -29.96
CA SER A 12 52.90 -15.34 -31.12
C SER A 12 52.62 -16.81 -31.25
N TRP A 13 51.35 -17.18 -31.34
CA TRP A 13 50.93 -18.50 -31.82
C TRP A 13 50.02 -18.31 -33.03
N LEU A 14 50.49 -18.90 -34.16
CA LEU A 14 49.81 -19.03 -35.45
C LEU A 14 48.51 -19.84 -35.27
N ALA A 15 47.47 -19.36 -35.90
CA ALA A 15 46.23 -20.08 -36.14
C ALA A 15 46.36 -21.02 -37.36
N PRO A 16 45.71 -22.18 -37.41
CA PRO A 16 45.27 -22.78 -38.65
C PRO A 16 43.79 -22.48 -38.88
N ALA A 17 43.49 -22.03 -40.09
CA ALA A 17 42.18 -21.91 -40.63
C ALA A 17 41.58 -23.31 -40.84
N LEU A 18 40.36 -23.56 -40.30
CA LEU A 18 39.54 -24.68 -40.69
C LEU A 18 38.25 -24.14 -41.28
N THR A 19 38.11 -24.49 -42.53
CA THR A 19 37.02 -24.30 -43.49
C THR A 19 35.69 -24.82 -42.99
N GLY A 20 34.67 -24.07 -43.26
CA GLY A 20 33.23 -24.19 -43.20
C GLY A 20 32.52 -25.54 -43.12
N ALA A 21 31.46 -25.50 -42.37
CA ALA A 21 30.20 -26.21 -42.68
C ALA A 21 29.04 -25.27 -42.35
N PRO A 22 27.97 -25.23 -43.13
CA PRO A 22 26.79 -24.45 -42.81
C PRO A 22 26.07 -25.06 -41.60
N LEU A 23 25.94 -24.25 -40.55
CA LEU A 23 25.14 -24.62 -39.37
C LEU A 23 23.65 -24.54 -39.76
N ASP A 24 22.96 -25.65 -39.58
CA ASP A 24 21.52 -25.76 -39.64
C ASP A 24 20.80 -24.67 -38.81
N PRO A 25 19.61 -24.24 -39.22
CA PRO A 25 18.85 -23.26 -38.43
C PRO A 25 18.50 -23.83 -37.08
N THR A 26 18.95 -23.15 -36.06
CA THR A 26 18.57 -23.38 -34.66
C THR A 26 17.06 -23.57 -34.52
N PRO A 27 16.59 -24.56 -33.75
CA PRO A 27 15.19 -24.70 -33.44
C PRO A 27 14.72 -23.41 -32.74
N THR A 28 13.69 -22.79 -33.27
CA THR A 28 12.97 -21.71 -32.64
C THR A 28 12.61 -22.13 -31.20
N GLU A 29 13.27 -21.49 -30.25
CA GLU A 29 13.01 -21.62 -28.83
C GLU A 29 11.50 -21.34 -28.62
N GLY A 30 10.75 -22.41 -28.33
CA GLY A 30 9.32 -22.35 -28.13
C GLY A 30 9.02 -21.35 -27.02
N ALA A 31 8.22 -20.34 -27.34
CA ALA A 31 7.65 -19.42 -26.38
C ALA A 31 7.10 -20.24 -25.21
N ALA A 32 7.63 -19.99 -24.03
CA ALA A 32 7.13 -20.61 -22.80
C ALA A 32 5.61 -20.39 -22.71
N PRO A 33 4.82 -21.40 -22.33
CA PRO A 33 3.37 -21.25 -22.20
C PRO A 33 3.11 -20.08 -21.28
N GLY A 34 2.33 -19.08 -21.79
CA GLY A 34 2.05 -17.85 -21.04
C GLY A 34 1.57 -18.17 -19.64
N GLU A 35 2.32 -17.75 -18.66
CA GLU A 35 2.00 -17.87 -17.24
C GLU A 35 0.61 -17.24 -17.03
N VAL A 36 -0.39 -18.07 -16.78
CA VAL A 36 -1.74 -17.61 -16.45
C VAL A 36 -1.63 -16.83 -15.17
N ARG A 37 -1.52 -15.49 -15.28
CA ARG A 37 -1.46 -14.59 -14.14
C ARG A 37 -2.81 -14.60 -13.42
N THR A 38 -3.02 -15.61 -12.60
CA THR A 38 -4.19 -15.70 -11.73
C THR A 38 -4.18 -14.50 -10.78
N LYS A 39 -5.31 -13.80 -10.69
CA LYS A 39 -5.45 -12.72 -9.71
C LYS A 39 -5.26 -13.29 -8.30
N PRO A 40 -4.41 -12.68 -7.45
CA PRO A 40 -4.25 -13.15 -6.09
C PRO A 40 -5.61 -13.20 -5.35
N PRO A 41 -5.77 -14.09 -4.36
CA PRO A 41 -7.00 -14.16 -3.56
C PRO A 41 -7.29 -12.83 -2.86
N ALA A 42 -8.55 -12.63 -2.47
CA ALA A 42 -8.92 -11.45 -1.68
C ALA A 42 -8.25 -11.51 -0.30
N LEU A 43 -7.80 -10.36 0.19
CA LEU A 43 -7.37 -10.22 1.59
C LEU A 43 -8.62 -10.28 2.47
N LEU A 44 -8.58 -11.10 3.51
CA LEU A 44 -9.70 -11.29 4.44
C LEU A 44 -9.21 -11.11 5.88
N GLY A 45 -10.03 -10.43 6.70
CA GLY A 45 -9.69 -10.14 8.09
C GLY A 45 -8.66 -9.03 8.25
N GLU A 46 -8.07 -8.94 9.42
CA GLU A 46 -7.04 -7.94 9.71
C GLU A 46 -5.77 -8.20 8.92
N THR A 47 -5.19 -7.15 8.37
CA THR A 47 -4.03 -7.22 7.49
C THR A 47 -3.12 -6.01 7.67
N THR A 48 -2.00 -5.97 6.96
CA THR A 48 -1.01 -4.89 7.05
C THR A 48 -0.92 -4.09 5.76
N ALA A 49 -0.44 -2.84 5.84
CA ALA A 49 -0.11 -2.01 4.67
C ALA A 49 0.81 -2.76 3.68
N LYS A 50 1.81 -3.49 4.19
CA LYS A 50 2.72 -4.29 3.36
C LYS A 50 1.98 -5.38 2.58
N ALA A 51 1.07 -6.12 3.23
CA ALA A 51 0.29 -7.17 2.58
C ALA A 51 -0.68 -6.59 1.53
N ILE A 52 -1.29 -5.44 1.80
CA ILE A 52 -2.15 -4.72 0.83
C ILE A 52 -1.36 -4.37 -0.43
N LEU A 53 -0.18 -3.76 -0.26
CA LEU A 53 0.69 -3.37 -1.38
C LEU A 53 1.22 -4.58 -2.15
N ALA A 54 1.45 -5.70 -1.49
CA ALA A 54 1.87 -6.94 -2.16
C ALA A 54 0.74 -7.62 -2.92
N ASN A 55 -0.51 -7.53 -2.44
CA ASN A 55 -1.66 -8.25 -3.01
C ASN A 55 -2.04 -7.79 -4.42
N ARG A 56 -2.08 -6.49 -4.68
CA ARG A 56 -2.47 -5.93 -5.99
C ARG A 56 -1.52 -4.81 -6.41
N ALA A 57 -1.00 -4.89 -7.64
CA ALA A 57 -0.17 -3.84 -8.23
C ALA A 57 -0.86 -2.47 -8.19
N LYS A 58 -2.20 -2.45 -8.36
CA LYS A 58 -2.99 -1.22 -8.41
C LYS A 58 -2.89 -0.36 -7.15
N PHE A 59 -2.73 -0.95 -5.97
CA PHE A 59 -2.47 -0.19 -4.74
C PHE A 59 -1.12 0.54 -4.82
N ARG A 60 -0.06 -0.13 -5.30
CA ARG A 60 1.28 0.49 -5.45
C ARG A 60 1.29 1.59 -6.50
N GLU A 61 0.66 1.32 -7.66
CA GLU A 61 0.55 2.30 -8.75
C GLU A 61 -0.17 3.58 -8.31
N ASN A 62 -1.26 3.43 -7.55
CA ASN A 62 -2.00 4.57 -7.06
C ASN A 62 -1.27 5.25 -5.90
N LEU A 63 -0.63 4.51 -4.99
CA LEU A 63 0.20 5.09 -3.92
C LEU A 63 1.33 5.96 -4.49
N ALA A 64 1.98 5.53 -5.57
CA ALA A 64 3.04 6.30 -6.22
C ALA A 64 2.56 7.67 -6.78
N ARG A 65 1.25 7.84 -6.95
CA ARG A 65 0.62 9.09 -7.42
C ARG A 65 0.14 9.98 -6.30
N VAL A 66 0.02 9.47 -5.08
CA VAL A 66 -0.41 10.27 -3.93
C VAL A 66 0.61 11.38 -3.67
N ARG A 67 0.11 12.58 -3.42
CA ARG A 67 0.90 13.75 -3.04
C ARG A 67 0.32 14.33 -1.76
N LEU A 68 1.03 14.14 -0.66
CA LEU A 68 0.72 14.81 0.60
C LEU A 68 1.44 16.18 0.60
N THR A 69 0.69 17.24 0.84
CA THR A 69 1.28 18.56 1.03
C THR A 69 1.94 18.66 2.41
N ASP A 70 2.87 19.61 2.56
CA ASP A 70 3.51 19.87 3.86
C ASP A 70 2.48 20.30 4.91
N ASP A 71 1.48 21.11 4.52
CA ASP A 71 0.36 21.49 5.40
C ASP A 71 -0.40 20.25 5.90
N LEU A 72 -0.81 19.38 4.98
CA LEU A 72 -1.57 18.18 5.35
C LEU A 72 -0.76 17.26 6.28
N THR A 73 0.54 17.14 5.99
CA THR A 73 1.46 16.35 6.81
C THR A 73 1.66 16.97 8.20
N ALA A 74 1.76 18.31 8.28
CA ALA A 74 1.86 19.03 9.55
C ALA A 74 0.59 18.87 10.38
N ARG A 75 -0.59 18.99 9.78
CA ARG A 75 -1.89 18.79 10.43
C ARG A 75 -2.05 17.35 10.94
N TRP A 76 -1.68 16.34 10.14
CA TRP A 76 -1.64 14.95 10.58
C TRP A 76 -0.75 14.77 11.82
N ARG A 77 0.47 15.33 11.80
CA ARG A 77 1.39 15.29 12.94
C ARG A 77 0.90 16.08 14.15
N ALA A 78 0.05 17.08 13.96
CA ALA A 78 -0.48 17.91 15.03
C ALA A 78 -1.55 17.21 15.89
N VAL A 79 -2.12 16.10 15.43
CA VAL A 79 -3.06 15.29 16.21
C VAL A 79 -2.35 14.76 17.45
N ARG A 80 -2.90 15.06 18.66
CA ARG A 80 -2.34 14.66 19.97
C ARG A 80 -3.30 13.82 20.80
N GLN A 81 -4.52 13.66 20.33
CA GLN A 81 -5.50 12.82 21.00
C GLN A 81 -5.42 11.39 20.45
N PRO A 82 -5.59 10.36 21.29
CA PRO A 82 -5.55 8.98 20.83
C PRO A 82 -6.82 8.64 20.04
N PHE A 83 -6.59 8.22 18.80
CA PHE A 83 -7.61 7.75 17.88
C PHE A 83 -7.27 6.35 17.35
N THR A 84 -8.32 5.57 17.10
CA THR A 84 -8.24 4.32 16.35
C THR A 84 -8.98 4.49 15.02
N LEU A 85 -8.28 4.38 13.91
CA LEU A 85 -8.82 4.45 12.55
C LEU A 85 -8.94 3.02 11.99
N VAL A 86 -10.15 2.57 11.76
CA VAL A 86 -10.42 1.25 11.16
C VAL A 86 -10.91 1.44 9.73
N VAL A 87 -10.20 0.88 8.77
CA VAL A 87 -10.65 0.87 7.37
C VAL A 87 -11.10 -0.52 6.95
N VAL A 88 -12.35 -0.63 6.52
CA VAL A 88 -12.89 -1.85 5.91
C VAL A 88 -12.82 -1.71 4.40
N PHE A 89 -12.13 -2.65 3.73
CA PHE A 89 -11.86 -2.54 2.30
C PHE A 89 -11.93 -3.89 1.59
N GLY A 90 -12.14 -3.87 0.27
CA GLY A 90 -12.02 -5.05 -0.59
C GLY A 90 -10.78 -4.95 -1.46
N SER A 91 -9.83 -5.89 -1.34
CA SER A 91 -8.65 -5.90 -2.21
C SER A 91 -8.97 -6.15 -3.70
N TRP A 92 -10.22 -6.47 -4.00
CA TRP A 92 -10.80 -6.64 -5.33
C TRP A 92 -11.60 -5.41 -5.81
N CYS A 93 -11.86 -4.43 -4.93
CA CYS A 93 -12.74 -3.29 -5.17
C CYS A 93 -11.97 -2.12 -5.80
N GLY A 94 -12.52 -1.56 -6.90
CA GLY A 94 -11.93 -0.42 -7.61
C GLY A 94 -11.84 0.85 -6.76
N ASP A 95 -12.88 1.12 -5.93
CA ASP A 95 -12.88 2.27 -5.02
C ASP A 95 -11.83 2.11 -3.93
N SER A 96 -11.68 0.91 -3.37
CA SER A 96 -10.60 0.62 -2.43
C SER A 96 -9.21 0.87 -3.07
N HIS A 97 -9.02 0.50 -4.34
CA HIS A 97 -7.76 0.78 -5.05
C HIS A 97 -7.49 2.27 -5.21
N ARG A 98 -8.53 3.10 -5.34
CA ARG A 98 -8.40 4.55 -5.52
C ARG A 98 -8.18 5.28 -4.20
N GLN A 99 -8.91 4.91 -3.15
CA GLN A 99 -9.01 5.71 -1.93
C GLN A 99 -8.05 5.27 -0.81
N LEU A 100 -7.78 3.96 -0.70
CA LEU A 100 -6.91 3.43 0.35
C LEU A 100 -5.44 3.91 0.25
N PRO A 101 -4.87 4.14 -0.95
CA PRO A 101 -3.51 4.67 -1.08
C PRO A 101 -3.27 5.99 -0.33
N ASP A 102 -4.26 6.87 -0.23
CA ASP A 102 -4.16 8.11 0.54
C ASP A 102 -3.93 7.86 2.03
N LEU A 103 -4.67 6.89 2.62
CA LEU A 103 -4.43 6.47 4.00
C LEU A 103 -3.06 5.79 4.14
N LEU A 104 -2.66 4.95 3.18
CA LEU A 104 -1.34 4.31 3.22
C LEU A 104 -0.20 5.33 3.18
N ALA A 105 -0.37 6.43 2.43
CA ALA A 105 0.58 7.53 2.41
C ALA A 105 0.60 8.27 3.76
N LEU A 106 -0.56 8.62 4.34
CA LEU A 106 -0.63 9.24 5.67
C LEU A 106 0.00 8.34 6.74
N ALA A 107 -0.27 7.04 6.71
CA ALA A 107 0.29 6.06 7.65
C ALA A 107 1.83 5.94 7.57
N SER A 108 2.45 6.35 6.46
CA SER A 108 3.91 6.44 6.35
C SER A 108 4.50 7.63 7.12
N VAL A 109 3.66 8.59 7.52
CA VAL A 109 4.04 9.73 8.35
C VAL A 109 3.78 9.36 9.82
N PRO A 110 4.81 9.19 10.64
CA PRO A 110 4.63 8.73 12.02
C PRO A 110 3.75 9.68 12.85
N ASN A 111 2.72 9.10 13.49
CA ASN A 111 1.96 9.76 14.55
C ASN A 111 1.55 8.70 15.61
N PRO A 112 2.12 8.74 16.83
CA PRO A 112 1.87 7.73 17.86
C PRO A 112 0.46 7.81 18.48
N PHE A 113 -0.32 8.83 18.14
CA PHE A 113 -1.69 9.02 18.64
C PHE A 113 -2.74 8.40 17.70
N ILE A 114 -2.34 7.86 16.56
CA ILE A 114 -3.27 7.30 15.58
C ILE A 114 -2.91 5.84 15.34
N GLU A 115 -3.72 4.93 15.87
CA GLU A 115 -3.65 3.50 15.58
C GLU A 115 -4.49 3.20 14.34
N ILE A 116 -3.96 2.41 13.38
CA ILE A 116 -4.64 2.12 12.12
C ILE A 116 -4.78 0.61 11.95
N HIS A 117 -6.03 0.16 11.72
CA HIS A 117 -6.38 -1.22 11.41
C HIS A 117 -6.96 -1.33 10.00
N TYR A 118 -6.47 -2.31 9.24
CA TYR A 118 -6.93 -2.60 7.88
C TYR A 118 -7.69 -3.92 7.88
N LEU A 119 -9.00 -3.88 7.59
CA LEU A 119 -9.86 -5.05 7.57
C LEU A 119 -10.27 -5.39 6.13
N GLY A 120 -9.68 -6.44 5.59
CA GLY A 120 -10.04 -6.97 4.28
C GLY A 120 -11.35 -7.75 4.32
N VAL A 121 -12.22 -7.56 3.33
CA VAL A 121 -13.51 -8.27 3.24
C VAL A 121 -13.72 -8.93 1.88
N ALA A 122 -14.55 -9.98 1.88
CA ALA A 122 -15.04 -10.63 0.69
C ALA A 122 -16.17 -9.78 0.03
N ARG A 123 -16.76 -10.27 -1.09
CA ARG A 123 -17.81 -9.54 -1.81
C ARG A 123 -19.10 -9.33 -1.01
N ASN A 124 -19.37 -10.18 -0.04
CA ASN A 124 -20.49 -10.02 0.89
C ASN A 124 -20.26 -8.93 1.96
N LYS A 125 -19.06 -8.33 1.99
CA LYS A 125 -18.63 -7.27 2.93
C LYS A 125 -18.70 -7.65 4.41
N ALA A 126 -18.79 -8.96 4.73
CA ALA A 126 -18.77 -9.42 6.10
C ALA A 126 -17.39 -9.22 6.72
N VAL A 127 -17.33 -8.51 7.84
CA VAL A 127 -16.11 -8.33 8.65
C VAL A 127 -15.97 -9.56 9.55
N LEU A 128 -14.85 -10.26 9.46
CA LEU A 128 -14.60 -11.49 10.22
C LEU A 128 -14.42 -11.21 11.73
N ALA A 129 -13.70 -10.15 12.05
CA ALA A 129 -13.49 -9.69 13.42
C ALA A 129 -13.18 -8.19 13.40
N TRP A 130 -13.70 -7.48 14.41
CA TRP A 130 -13.34 -6.08 14.67
C TRP A 130 -12.14 -6.02 15.61
N PRO A 131 -11.29 -4.97 15.49
CA PRO A 131 -10.17 -4.79 16.41
C PRO A 131 -10.66 -4.69 17.86
N ARG A 132 -9.82 -5.14 18.78
CA ARG A 132 -10.16 -5.17 20.19
C ARG A 132 -10.60 -3.77 20.68
N GLY A 133 -11.74 -3.71 21.33
CA GLY A 133 -12.31 -2.47 21.88
C GLY A 133 -13.11 -1.64 20.87
N CYS A 134 -13.00 -1.89 19.58
CA CYS A 134 -13.82 -1.23 18.57
C CYS A 134 -15.21 -1.86 18.51
N PRO A 135 -16.29 -1.11 18.79
CA PRO A 135 -17.64 -1.63 18.63
C PRO A 135 -17.91 -1.93 17.15
N PRO A 136 -18.47 -3.13 16.84
CA PRO A 136 -18.80 -3.50 15.47
C PRO A 136 -19.71 -2.48 14.78
N GLN A 137 -19.44 -2.21 13.50
CA GLN A 137 -20.21 -1.29 12.67
C GLN A 137 -20.82 -2.03 11.50
N LYS A 138 -21.96 -1.55 11.00
CA LYS A 138 -22.54 -2.03 9.74
C LYS A 138 -21.70 -1.55 8.56
N VAL A 139 -21.38 -2.46 7.64
CA VAL A 139 -20.58 -2.17 6.44
C VAL A 139 -21.45 -2.36 5.20
N ASP A 140 -22.05 -1.29 4.70
CA ASP A 140 -22.88 -1.34 3.49
C ASP A 140 -22.05 -1.11 2.23
N ARG A 141 -20.99 -0.29 2.32
CA ARG A 141 -20.13 0.10 1.20
C ARG A 141 -18.64 0.03 1.59
N ILE A 142 -17.77 -0.08 0.60
CA ILE A 142 -16.33 -0.16 0.78
C ILE A 142 -15.58 0.66 -0.30
N PRO A 143 -14.45 1.30 0.07
CA PRO A 143 -13.89 1.33 1.42
C PRO A 143 -14.73 2.19 2.37
N THR A 144 -14.75 1.85 3.65
CA THR A 144 -15.30 2.69 4.70
C THR A 144 -14.26 2.87 5.80
N PHE A 145 -14.07 4.11 6.21
CA PHE A 145 -13.11 4.53 7.22
C PHE A 145 -13.90 4.94 8.46
N TYR A 146 -13.69 4.23 9.58
CA TYR A 146 -14.34 4.49 10.86
C TYR A 146 -13.32 5.09 11.82
N LEU A 147 -13.61 6.26 12.36
CA LEU A 147 -12.78 6.92 13.35
C LEU A 147 -13.37 6.76 14.74
N PHE A 148 -12.59 6.16 15.63
CA PHE A 148 -12.94 6.01 17.03
C PHE A 148 -12.02 6.88 17.88
N ALA A 149 -12.61 7.62 18.81
CA ALA A 149 -11.85 8.34 19.83
C ALA A 149 -11.83 7.56 21.16
N THR A 150 -10.68 7.59 21.81
CA THR A 150 -10.53 7.01 23.15
C THR A 150 -11.18 7.94 24.16
N GLN A 151 -12.21 7.44 24.85
CA GLN A 151 -12.90 8.15 25.93
C GLN A 151 -12.18 7.94 27.28
N PRO A 152 -12.46 8.76 28.30
CA PRO A 152 -12.04 8.46 29.66
C PRO A 152 -12.39 7.03 30.06
N GLY A 153 -11.45 6.30 30.65
CA GLY A 153 -11.58 4.87 30.95
C GLY A 153 -11.22 3.93 29.81
N GLY A 154 -10.66 4.44 28.69
CA GLY A 154 -10.09 3.62 27.61
C GLY A 154 -11.13 3.04 26.64
N ARG A 155 -12.41 3.39 26.77
CA ARG A 155 -13.46 2.92 25.86
C ARG A 155 -13.40 3.67 24.51
N LEU A 156 -13.50 2.94 23.41
CA LEU A 156 -13.57 3.52 22.07
C LEU A 156 -15.00 3.91 21.70
N LYS A 157 -15.18 5.13 21.19
CA LYS A 157 -16.46 5.67 20.71
C LYS A 157 -16.30 6.11 19.26
N LEU A 158 -17.19 5.64 18.37
CA LEU A 158 -17.21 6.12 16.99
C LEU A 158 -17.52 7.63 16.98
N THR A 159 -16.64 8.41 16.34
CA THR A 159 -16.78 9.87 16.22
C THR A 159 -16.96 10.35 14.80
N GLY A 160 -16.69 9.49 13.82
CA GLY A 160 -16.91 9.83 12.42
C GLY A 160 -16.65 8.71 11.46
N THR A 161 -17.12 8.91 10.24
CA THR A 161 -17.02 7.90 9.17
C THR A 161 -16.87 8.60 7.82
N VAL A 162 -16.00 8.05 6.93
CA VAL A 162 -15.96 8.39 5.51
C VAL A 162 -16.28 7.13 4.71
N VAL A 163 -17.23 7.23 3.79
CA VAL A 163 -17.73 6.08 3.01
C VAL A 163 -17.40 6.26 1.54
N GLU A 164 -16.75 5.28 0.95
CA GLU A 164 -16.35 5.16 -0.48
C GLU A 164 -15.48 6.30 -1.01
N THR A 165 -15.95 7.55 -0.93
CA THR A 165 -15.29 8.72 -1.49
C THR A 165 -15.24 9.86 -0.49
N PRO A 166 -14.30 10.81 -0.64
CA PRO A 166 -14.32 12.03 0.15
C PRO A 166 -15.66 12.78 0.04
N PRO A 167 -16.12 13.45 1.10
CA PRO A 167 -17.45 14.07 1.13
C PRO A 167 -17.58 15.31 0.23
N ARG A 168 -16.46 15.92 -0.20
CA ARG A 168 -16.48 17.11 -1.05
C ARG A 168 -15.79 16.86 -2.40
N ALA A 169 -16.32 17.45 -3.45
CA ALA A 169 -15.69 17.43 -4.78
C ALA A 169 -14.26 18.01 -4.74
N GLY A 170 -13.33 17.36 -5.40
CA GLY A 170 -11.91 17.77 -5.43
C GLY A 170 -11.11 17.51 -4.16
N GLN A 171 -11.74 16.99 -3.11
CA GLN A 171 -11.07 16.58 -1.86
C GLN A 171 -10.39 15.22 -2.03
N THR A 172 -9.17 15.04 -1.54
CA THR A 172 -8.52 13.74 -1.44
C THR A 172 -8.99 13.00 -0.19
N MET A 173 -8.86 11.68 -0.17
CA MET A 173 -9.17 10.91 1.03
C MET A 173 -8.27 11.29 2.20
N ALA A 174 -6.98 11.58 1.93
CA ALA A 174 -6.06 12.08 2.94
C ALA A 174 -6.56 13.38 3.60
N MET A 175 -7.05 14.34 2.81
CA MET A 175 -7.65 15.58 3.35
C MET A 175 -8.90 15.30 4.19
N ALA A 176 -9.79 14.42 3.69
CA ALA A 176 -11.02 14.07 4.41
C ALA A 176 -10.73 13.42 5.76
N LEU A 177 -9.75 12.54 5.83
CA LEU A 177 -9.35 11.86 7.07
C LEU A 177 -8.71 12.82 8.08
N VAL A 178 -7.85 13.73 7.64
CA VAL A 178 -7.24 14.73 8.53
C VAL A 178 -8.31 15.67 9.09
N GLU A 179 -9.23 16.15 8.27
CA GLU A 179 -10.34 17.01 8.71
C GLU A 179 -11.27 16.28 9.69
N LEU A 180 -11.52 14.98 9.45
CA LEU A 180 -12.32 14.15 10.35
C LEU A 180 -11.66 14.02 11.73
N LEU A 181 -10.34 13.80 11.77
CA LEU A 181 -9.56 13.76 13.01
C LEU A 181 -9.63 15.09 13.77
N GLU A 182 -9.44 16.22 13.08
CA GLU A 182 -9.52 17.54 13.68
C GLU A 182 -10.92 17.86 14.23
N ALA A 183 -11.97 17.54 13.46
CA ALA A 183 -13.35 17.74 13.90
C ALA A 183 -13.68 16.90 15.13
N SER A 184 -13.25 15.64 15.13
CA SER A 184 -13.44 14.72 16.25
C SER A 184 -12.67 15.17 17.50
N GLY A 185 -11.45 15.71 17.32
CA GLY A 185 -10.64 16.22 18.41
C GLY A 185 -11.21 17.47 19.10
N ARG A 186 -11.94 18.31 18.36
CA ARG A 186 -12.63 19.49 18.94
C ARG A 186 -13.93 19.15 19.67
N ALA A 187 -14.48 17.97 19.45
CA ALA A 187 -15.75 17.53 20.03
C ALA A 187 -15.60 16.71 21.33
N LEU A 188 -14.35 16.49 21.77
CA LEU A 188 -14.00 15.75 22.99
C LEU A 188 -13.65 16.71 24.13
#